data_5839747af7c8ff528f0cb4cb5720697a
#
_entry.id   5839747af7c8ff528f0cb4cb5720697a
#
_cell.length_a   1.000
_cell.length_b   1.000
_cell.length_c   1.000
_cell.angle_alpha   90.00
_cell.angle_beta   90.00
_cell.angle_gamma   90.00
#
_symmetry.space_group_name_H-M   'P 1'
#
loop_
_entity.id
_entity.type
_entity.pdbx_description
1 polymer ?
#
loop_
_entity_poly.entity_id
_entity_poly.type
_entity_poly.pdbx_seq_one_letter_code
_entity_poly.pdbx_strand_id
1 'polypeptide(L)'
;MRKLPSVLARTLTFGTSASPGLPDMSEGQSPIHVNNVRSKLRDIVGASTNWRDHVQAMQERKALHTLLAKRQEDLPPRRMKDSYLEVILPLGSQPEIREKYLNVHNSVRFGRILEDLDSLGVLICYTHTKQEMQQRSPLSIVTALVDKINLCQKIIHPDCDIKFTGNVSWVGKTSMEVRMHMLQQHDGDYSPVLDATFVMVARDPENKRPAFVNPLIPESPEEEEIFKQGELNKLKRIEFSTASLLKMAPTAEERNIVHDIFLNTLDPRTVSFRSRKLPPNSVWIEDAKLKGLEICHPEERNIFNRIFGGFLMRKAFELGWATACSYGGSRPFIVSVDDIMFQKPVEVGSLLLLSGQVCYTEKNYIQIRVHSEVYNANTKEHHTTNIFHFTFISENEVPQVVPKTYGESMLYLDGKRHFTAVMKEI
;
A
#
# COMPACT_ATOMS: atom_id res chain seq x y z
N MET A 1 40.99 -0.11 -22.32
CA MET A 1 40.04 -1.22 -22.51
C MET A 1 40.49 -2.39 -21.62
N ARG A 2 39.92 -2.49 -20.41
CA ARG A 2 40.09 -3.68 -19.54
C ARG A 2 38.69 -4.29 -19.35
N LYS A 3 38.56 -5.55 -19.82
CA LYS A 3 37.35 -6.36 -19.65
C LYS A 3 37.15 -6.67 -18.17
N LEU A 4 36.00 -6.30 -17.62
CA LEU A 4 35.54 -6.77 -16.32
C LEU A 4 35.00 -8.21 -16.44
N PRO A 5 35.25 -9.07 -15.45
CA PRO A 5 34.76 -10.45 -15.47
C PRO A 5 33.25 -10.49 -15.16
N SER A 6 32.54 -11.30 -15.93
CA SER A 6 31.15 -11.67 -15.72
C SER A 6 31.00 -12.41 -14.40
N VAL A 7 30.46 -11.74 -13.38
CA VAL A 7 29.99 -12.38 -12.14
C VAL A 7 28.60 -12.96 -12.42
N LEU A 8 28.52 -14.27 -12.35
CA LEU A 8 27.32 -15.08 -12.49
C LEU A 8 26.15 -14.47 -11.70
N ALA A 9 25.11 -14.05 -12.42
CA ALA A 9 23.80 -13.77 -11.88
C ALA A 9 23.21 -15.08 -11.34
N ARG A 10 23.36 -15.35 -10.05
CA ARG A 10 22.53 -16.34 -9.37
C ARG A 10 21.13 -15.75 -9.28
N THR A 11 20.25 -16.26 -10.11
CA THR A 11 18.80 -16.05 -10.04
C THR A 11 18.34 -16.62 -8.70
N LEU A 12 18.15 -15.76 -7.70
CA LEU A 12 17.40 -16.09 -6.50
C LEU A 12 15.92 -16.07 -6.91
N THR A 13 15.41 -17.23 -7.33
CA THR A 13 13.97 -17.47 -7.40
C THR A 13 13.49 -17.60 -5.96
N PHE A 14 12.70 -16.63 -5.52
CA PHE A 14 11.90 -16.78 -4.30
C PHE A 14 10.94 -17.94 -4.55
N GLY A 15 10.94 -18.94 -3.65
CA GLY A 15 10.03 -20.06 -3.73
C GLY A 15 8.60 -19.54 -3.56
N THR A 16 7.91 -19.33 -4.66
CA THR A 16 6.49 -19.01 -4.67
C THR A 16 5.73 -20.28 -4.38
N SER A 17 5.01 -20.33 -3.25
CA SER A 17 3.78 -21.10 -3.22
C SER A 17 2.88 -20.42 -4.26
N ALA A 18 2.73 -21.05 -5.42
CA ALA A 18 1.88 -20.55 -6.48
C ALA A 18 0.47 -20.33 -5.90
N SER A 19 0.05 -19.09 -5.82
CA SER A 19 -1.36 -18.77 -5.66
C SER A 19 -2.10 -19.47 -6.79
N PRO A 20 -3.20 -20.20 -6.53
CA PRO A 20 -3.97 -20.82 -7.59
C PRO A 20 -4.29 -19.76 -8.63
N GLY A 21 -3.88 -20.00 -9.88
CA GLY A 21 -4.11 -19.09 -10.99
C GLY A 21 -5.59 -18.78 -11.06
N LEU A 22 -5.94 -17.49 -11.09
CA LEU A 22 -7.32 -17.08 -11.32
C LEU A 22 -7.78 -17.73 -12.63
N PRO A 23 -9.00 -18.31 -12.66
CA PRO A 23 -9.59 -18.77 -13.91
C PRO A 23 -9.65 -17.59 -14.90
N ASP A 24 -9.43 -17.86 -16.16
CA ASP A 24 -9.51 -16.84 -17.23
C ASP A 24 -10.94 -16.29 -17.28
N MET A 25 -11.16 -15.14 -16.67
CA MET A 25 -12.46 -14.48 -16.54
C MET A 25 -12.70 -13.43 -17.63
N SER A 26 -11.88 -13.41 -18.68
CA SER A 26 -11.84 -12.37 -19.72
C SER A 26 -12.93 -12.50 -20.82
N GLU A 27 -14.11 -13.02 -20.52
CA GLU A 27 -15.19 -13.06 -21.52
C GLU A 27 -15.66 -11.63 -21.88
N GLY A 28 -15.11 -11.08 -22.96
CA GLY A 28 -15.78 -10.03 -23.77
C GLY A 28 -15.51 -8.57 -23.42
N GLN A 29 -14.66 -8.21 -22.48
CA GLN A 29 -14.31 -6.80 -22.20
C GLN A 29 -12.93 -6.44 -22.75
N SER A 30 -12.86 -5.40 -23.60
CA SER A 30 -11.56 -4.86 -24.02
C SER A 30 -10.81 -4.25 -22.82
N PRO A 31 -9.50 -4.50 -22.70
CA PRO A 31 -8.70 -3.93 -21.61
C PRO A 31 -8.80 -2.40 -21.55
N ILE A 32 -8.84 -1.85 -20.36
CA ILE A 32 -8.89 -0.41 -20.12
C ILE A 32 -7.46 0.15 -20.17
N HIS A 33 -7.24 1.24 -20.89
CA HIS A 33 -5.98 1.96 -20.83
C HIS A 33 -5.83 2.67 -19.48
N VAL A 34 -4.64 2.61 -18.84
CA VAL A 34 -4.38 3.17 -17.50
C VAL A 34 -4.82 4.63 -17.34
N ASN A 35 -4.58 5.46 -18.35
CA ASN A 35 -4.97 6.88 -18.34
C ASN A 35 -6.49 7.10 -18.23
N ASN A 36 -7.29 6.10 -18.61
CA ASN A 36 -8.75 6.18 -18.61
C ASN A 36 -9.37 5.78 -17.25
N VAL A 37 -8.61 5.20 -16.34
CA VAL A 37 -9.12 4.75 -15.03
C VAL A 37 -9.67 5.93 -14.22
N ARG A 38 -8.89 7.00 -14.06
CA ARG A 38 -9.32 8.19 -13.30
C ARG A 38 -10.45 8.98 -13.98
N SER A 39 -10.50 9.01 -15.32
CA SER A 39 -11.62 9.63 -16.03
C SER A 39 -12.92 8.85 -15.81
N LYS A 40 -12.89 7.52 -15.95
CA LYS A 40 -14.04 6.65 -15.64
C LYS A 40 -14.54 6.85 -14.20
N LEU A 41 -13.64 6.95 -13.22
CA LEU A 41 -14.01 7.23 -11.84
C LEU A 41 -14.72 8.57 -11.68
N ARG A 42 -14.25 9.62 -12.36
CA ARG A 42 -14.93 10.94 -12.35
C ARG A 42 -16.33 10.85 -12.95
N ASP A 43 -16.49 10.14 -14.04
CA ASP A 43 -17.80 9.98 -14.71
C ASP A 43 -18.79 9.22 -13.82
N ILE A 44 -18.35 8.11 -13.18
CA ILE A 44 -19.19 7.31 -12.27
C ILE A 44 -19.68 8.14 -11.08
N VAL A 45 -18.82 8.98 -10.53
CA VAL A 45 -19.14 9.79 -9.33
C VAL A 45 -19.79 11.12 -9.71
N GLY A 46 -19.54 11.64 -10.91
CA GLY A 46 -19.94 12.99 -11.33
C GLY A 46 -19.05 14.06 -10.71
N ALA A 47 -17.76 13.78 -10.51
CA ALA A 47 -16.81 14.73 -9.97
C ALA A 47 -16.36 15.75 -11.03
N SER A 48 -16.20 17.03 -10.63
CA SER A 48 -15.68 18.06 -11.53
C SER A 48 -14.19 17.89 -11.81
N THR A 49 -13.78 18.09 -13.05
CA THR A 49 -12.39 18.24 -13.45
C THR A 49 -11.77 19.54 -12.98
N ASN A 50 -12.60 20.60 -12.89
CA ASN A 50 -12.17 21.93 -12.48
C ASN A 50 -12.24 22.06 -10.95
N TRP A 51 -11.14 22.45 -10.32
CA TRP A 51 -11.09 22.67 -8.87
C TRP A 51 -12.10 23.72 -8.39
N ARG A 52 -12.34 24.80 -9.16
CA ARG A 52 -13.26 25.87 -8.77
C ARG A 52 -14.71 25.41 -8.65
N ASP A 53 -15.10 24.39 -9.40
CA ASP A 53 -16.48 23.90 -9.47
C ASP A 53 -16.76 22.74 -8.50
N HIS A 54 -15.75 22.34 -7.69
CA HIS A 54 -15.85 21.18 -6.82
C HIS A 54 -16.94 21.30 -5.74
N VAL A 55 -17.19 22.50 -5.23
CA VAL A 55 -18.20 22.74 -4.20
C VAL A 55 -19.59 22.45 -4.76
N GLN A 56 -19.87 22.94 -5.97
CA GLN A 56 -21.14 22.67 -6.66
C GLN A 56 -21.32 21.19 -6.95
N ALA A 57 -20.30 20.52 -7.50
CA ALA A 57 -20.33 19.09 -7.80
C ALA A 57 -20.60 18.25 -6.53
N MET A 58 -20.01 18.61 -5.39
CA MET A 58 -20.28 17.94 -4.12
C MET A 58 -21.68 18.25 -3.56
N GLN A 59 -22.22 19.43 -3.78
CA GLN A 59 -23.59 19.74 -3.40
C GLN A 59 -24.62 18.95 -4.20
N GLU A 60 -24.42 18.78 -5.50
CA GLU A 60 -25.27 17.96 -6.36
C GLU A 60 -25.31 16.50 -5.89
N ARG A 61 -24.21 15.97 -5.38
CA ARG A 61 -24.16 14.61 -4.82
C ARG A 61 -25.05 14.39 -3.60
N LYS A 62 -25.39 15.43 -2.84
CA LYS A 62 -26.29 15.31 -1.68
C LYS A 62 -27.64 14.74 -2.04
N ALA A 63 -28.16 15.07 -3.22
CA ALA A 63 -29.44 14.55 -3.72
C ALA A 63 -29.42 13.01 -3.88
N LEU A 64 -28.24 12.40 -4.06
CA LEU A 64 -28.10 10.95 -4.23
C LEU A 64 -28.33 10.14 -2.93
N HIS A 65 -28.48 10.79 -1.77
CA HIS A 65 -28.81 10.10 -0.50
C HIS A 65 -30.08 9.26 -0.59
N THR A 66 -31.04 9.67 -1.40
CA THR A 66 -32.30 8.94 -1.58
C THR A 66 -32.15 7.60 -2.30
N LEU A 67 -30.99 7.42 -2.98
CA LEU A 67 -30.68 6.20 -3.73
C LEU A 67 -29.92 5.15 -2.88
N LEU A 68 -29.56 5.47 -1.65
CA LEU A 68 -28.85 4.55 -0.77
C LEU A 68 -29.78 3.44 -0.29
N ALA A 69 -29.30 2.20 -0.35
CA ALA A 69 -29.99 1.06 0.24
C ALA A 69 -30.05 1.20 1.77
N LYS A 70 -31.20 0.83 2.36
CA LYS A 70 -31.40 0.83 3.80
C LYS A 70 -30.84 -0.42 4.50
N ARG A 71 -30.72 -1.52 3.76
CA ARG A 71 -30.17 -2.79 4.21
C ARG A 71 -29.38 -3.43 3.07
N GLN A 72 -28.44 -4.29 3.40
CA GLN A 72 -27.63 -4.99 2.38
C GLN A 72 -28.49 -5.94 1.54
N GLU A 73 -29.49 -6.55 2.16
CA GLU A 73 -30.42 -7.50 1.53
C GLU A 73 -31.30 -6.83 0.44
N ASP A 74 -31.41 -5.50 0.46
CA ASP A 74 -32.13 -4.75 -0.58
C ASP A 74 -31.31 -4.61 -1.87
N LEU A 75 -30.02 -4.97 -1.85
CA LEU A 75 -29.12 -4.89 -3.00
C LEU A 75 -28.98 -6.25 -3.69
N PRO A 76 -28.98 -6.30 -5.03
CA PRO A 76 -28.79 -7.54 -5.74
C PRO A 76 -27.37 -8.11 -5.48
N PRO A 77 -27.27 -9.44 -5.31
CA PRO A 77 -25.96 -10.08 -5.15
C PRO A 77 -25.16 -9.98 -6.45
N ARG A 78 -23.83 -10.02 -6.32
CA ARG A 78 -22.85 -9.97 -7.39
C ARG A 78 -21.91 -11.16 -7.31
N ARG A 79 -21.34 -11.54 -8.45
CA ARG A 79 -20.32 -12.60 -8.56
C ARG A 79 -18.94 -11.97 -8.64
N MET A 80 -17.88 -12.74 -8.43
CA MET A 80 -16.49 -12.22 -8.54
C MET A 80 -16.23 -11.70 -9.96
N LYS A 81 -16.68 -12.41 -10.99
CA LYS A 81 -16.53 -12.00 -12.40
C LYS A 81 -17.25 -10.68 -12.75
N ASP A 82 -18.33 -10.32 -12.04
CA ASP A 82 -19.07 -9.09 -12.33
C ASP A 82 -18.25 -7.82 -12.02
N SER A 83 -17.20 -7.94 -11.20
CA SER A 83 -16.28 -6.84 -10.87
C SER A 83 -14.90 -6.98 -11.50
N TYR A 84 -14.65 -8.05 -12.28
CA TYR A 84 -13.37 -8.29 -12.93
C TYR A 84 -13.03 -7.20 -13.93
N LEU A 85 -11.81 -6.66 -13.86
CA LEU A 85 -11.29 -5.65 -14.78
C LEU A 85 -9.87 -5.99 -15.21
N GLU A 86 -9.56 -5.63 -16.46
CA GLU A 86 -8.20 -5.60 -16.98
C GLU A 86 -7.79 -4.17 -17.35
N VAL A 87 -6.60 -3.76 -16.93
CA VAL A 87 -6.03 -2.46 -17.26
C VAL A 87 -4.64 -2.65 -17.84
N ILE A 88 -4.35 -1.99 -18.95
CA ILE A 88 -3.05 -2.02 -19.60
C ILE A 88 -2.29 -0.72 -19.31
N LEU A 89 -1.07 -0.87 -18.86
CA LEU A 89 -0.04 0.18 -18.77
C LEU A 89 1.01 -0.09 -19.84
N PRO A 90 0.93 0.59 -21.00
CA PRO A 90 1.68 0.25 -22.20
C PRO A 90 3.09 0.85 -22.19
N LEU A 91 3.96 0.39 -21.29
CA LEU A 91 5.34 0.89 -21.15
C LEU A 91 6.23 0.49 -22.32
N GLY A 92 6.07 -0.73 -22.84
CA GLY A 92 6.81 -1.24 -23.98
C GLY A 92 6.40 -0.56 -25.28
N SER A 93 5.09 -0.43 -25.51
CA SER A 93 4.52 0.06 -26.76
C SER A 93 4.37 1.58 -26.84
N GLN A 94 4.37 2.32 -25.70
CA GLN A 94 4.19 3.79 -25.67
C GLN A 94 5.31 4.49 -24.89
N PRO A 95 6.41 4.93 -25.56
CA PRO A 95 7.55 5.57 -24.92
C PRO A 95 7.20 6.83 -24.10
N GLU A 96 6.23 7.62 -24.53
CA GLU A 96 5.79 8.83 -23.82
C GLU A 96 5.18 8.53 -22.45
N ILE A 97 4.54 7.37 -22.29
CA ILE A 97 4.04 6.90 -21.00
C ILE A 97 5.19 6.35 -20.19
N ARG A 98 6.09 5.57 -20.80
CA ARG A 98 7.28 5.00 -20.15
C ARG A 98 8.08 6.07 -19.42
N GLU A 99 8.37 7.21 -20.06
CA GLU A 99 9.14 8.30 -19.45
C GLU A 99 8.59 8.79 -18.11
N LYS A 100 7.27 8.73 -17.91
CA LYS A 100 6.62 9.11 -16.65
C LYS A 100 6.79 8.08 -15.55
N TYR A 101 7.18 6.86 -15.90
CA TYR A 101 7.37 5.73 -14.99
C TYR A 101 8.83 5.35 -14.77
N LEU A 102 9.78 5.98 -15.44
CA LEU A 102 11.21 5.70 -15.23
C LEU A 102 11.72 6.29 -13.93
N ASN A 103 12.58 5.55 -13.25
CA ASN A 103 13.40 6.03 -12.16
C ASN A 103 14.87 6.24 -12.62
N VAL A 104 15.72 6.76 -11.73
CA VAL A 104 17.13 7.07 -12.01
C VAL A 104 18.00 5.84 -12.37
N HIS A 105 17.51 4.63 -12.14
CA HIS A 105 18.16 3.37 -12.46
C HIS A 105 17.58 2.70 -13.71
N ASN A 106 16.83 3.43 -14.51
CA ASN A 106 16.15 2.93 -15.70
C ASN A 106 15.28 1.68 -15.42
N SER A 107 14.53 1.72 -14.33
CA SER A 107 13.50 0.74 -13.99
C SER A 107 12.20 1.46 -13.61
N VAL A 108 11.10 0.72 -13.47
CA VAL A 108 9.79 1.31 -13.19
C VAL A 108 9.74 1.94 -11.79
N ARG A 109 9.19 3.15 -11.70
CA ARG A 109 8.90 3.85 -10.43
C ARG A 109 7.77 3.14 -9.70
N PHE A 110 8.11 2.33 -8.72
CA PHE A 110 7.13 1.57 -7.95
C PHE A 110 6.06 2.45 -7.27
N GLY A 111 6.43 3.66 -6.84
CA GLY A 111 5.47 4.61 -6.30
C GLY A 111 4.34 4.97 -7.28
N ARG A 112 4.61 4.99 -8.60
CA ARG A 112 3.56 5.18 -9.62
C ARG A 112 2.64 3.97 -9.73
N ILE A 113 3.19 2.77 -9.61
CA ILE A 113 2.39 1.53 -9.57
C ILE A 113 1.41 1.54 -8.38
N LEU A 114 1.83 2.05 -7.21
CA LEU A 114 0.95 2.21 -6.04
C LEU A 114 -0.24 3.15 -6.33
N GLU A 115 -0.01 4.24 -7.09
CA GLU A 115 -1.09 5.14 -7.51
C GLU A 115 -2.09 4.46 -8.45
N ASP A 116 -1.59 3.66 -9.39
CA ASP A 116 -2.43 2.95 -10.36
C ASP A 116 -3.24 1.85 -9.68
N LEU A 117 -2.63 1.08 -8.76
CA LEU A 117 -3.32 0.06 -7.97
C LEU A 117 -4.45 0.66 -7.12
N ASP A 118 -4.23 1.81 -6.48
CA ASP A 118 -5.26 2.48 -5.68
C ASP A 118 -6.45 2.91 -6.55
N SER A 119 -6.17 3.53 -7.70
CA SER A 119 -7.21 3.93 -8.67
C SER A 119 -7.99 2.73 -9.23
N LEU A 120 -7.28 1.64 -9.55
CA LEU A 120 -7.88 0.41 -10.06
C LEU A 120 -8.77 -0.24 -9.00
N GLY A 121 -8.30 -0.37 -7.76
CA GLY A 121 -9.06 -0.95 -6.66
C GLY A 121 -10.39 -0.23 -6.43
N VAL A 122 -10.38 1.10 -6.47
CA VAL A 122 -11.60 1.92 -6.39
C VAL A 122 -12.52 1.66 -7.59
N LEU A 123 -11.97 1.55 -8.81
CA LEU A 123 -12.77 1.29 -10.02
C LEU A 123 -13.42 -0.11 -9.98
N ILE A 124 -12.70 -1.12 -9.54
CA ILE A 124 -13.23 -2.48 -9.34
C ILE A 124 -14.43 -2.46 -8.37
N CYS A 125 -14.31 -1.74 -7.26
CA CYS A 125 -15.41 -1.62 -6.31
C CYS A 125 -16.63 -0.89 -6.87
N TYR A 126 -16.42 0.15 -7.68
CA TYR A 126 -17.55 0.79 -8.39
C TYR A 126 -18.17 -0.12 -9.45
N THR A 127 -17.40 -0.99 -10.09
CA THR A 127 -17.92 -2.00 -11.01
C THR A 127 -18.78 -3.02 -10.26
N HIS A 128 -18.33 -3.48 -9.08
CA HIS A 128 -19.10 -4.38 -8.20
C HIS A 128 -20.44 -3.78 -7.74
N THR A 129 -20.45 -2.49 -7.41
CA THR A 129 -21.62 -1.80 -6.86
C THR A 129 -22.48 -1.08 -7.93
N LYS A 130 -22.16 -1.25 -9.21
CA LYS A 130 -22.88 -0.61 -10.32
C LYS A 130 -24.33 -1.09 -10.37
N GLN A 131 -25.27 -0.17 -10.49
CA GLN A 131 -26.68 -0.44 -10.75
C GLN A 131 -27.06 0.07 -12.14
N GLU A 132 -27.73 -0.75 -12.92
CA GLU A 132 -28.01 -0.45 -14.36
C GLU A 132 -28.86 0.81 -14.57
N MET A 133 -29.73 1.14 -13.61
CA MET A 133 -30.65 2.28 -13.71
C MET A 133 -30.04 3.60 -13.20
N GLN A 134 -28.81 3.59 -12.69
CA GLN A 134 -28.18 4.77 -12.08
C GLN A 134 -27.11 5.36 -12.98
N GLN A 135 -27.27 6.62 -13.38
CA GLN A 135 -26.25 7.36 -14.14
C GLN A 135 -25.00 7.67 -13.29
N ARG A 136 -25.17 7.93 -12.00
CA ARG A 136 -24.08 8.25 -11.05
C ARG A 136 -24.21 7.40 -9.81
N SER A 137 -23.09 6.91 -9.31
CA SER A 137 -23.08 6.14 -8.07
C SER A 137 -23.37 7.02 -6.84
N PRO A 138 -24.32 6.62 -5.97
CA PRO A 138 -24.55 7.30 -4.70
C PRO A 138 -23.47 7.03 -3.67
N LEU A 139 -22.61 6.04 -3.90
CA LEU A 139 -21.57 5.67 -2.97
C LEU A 139 -20.32 6.54 -3.11
N SER A 140 -19.65 6.78 -1.99
CA SER A 140 -18.30 7.30 -1.91
C SER A 140 -17.38 6.16 -1.48
N ILE A 141 -16.68 5.54 -2.44
CA ILE A 141 -15.77 4.42 -2.17
C ILE A 141 -14.36 4.97 -2.01
N VAL A 142 -13.73 4.63 -0.89
CA VAL A 142 -12.38 5.07 -0.53
C VAL A 142 -11.56 3.91 0.00
N THR A 143 -10.25 3.97 -0.19
CA THR A 143 -9.31 3.01 0.36
C THR A 143 -9.23 3.18 1.87
N ALA A 144 -9.51 2.11 2.60
CA ALA A 144 -9.43 2.09 4.06
C ALA A 144 -8.07 1.55 4.53
N LEU A 145 -7.57 0.52 3.85
CA LEU A 145 -6.25 -0.02 4.10
C LEU A 145 -5.70 -0.76 2.87
N VAL A 146 -4.39 -0.86 2.81
CA VAL A 146 -3.69 -1.83 1.97
C VAL A 146 -3.19 -2.91 2.90
N ASP A 147 -3.76 -4.10 2.73
CA ASP A 147 -3.43 -5.23 3.60
C ASP A 147 -2.02 -5.72 3.29
N LYS A 148 -1.72 -5.85 1.98
CA LYS A 148 -0.46 -6.38 1.53
C LYS A 148 -0.21 -6.13 0.04
N ILE A 149 1.07 -5.88 -0.29
CA ILE A 149 1.58 -5.95 -1.66
C ILE A 149 2.88 -6.75 -1.63
N ASN A 150 2.88 -7.92 -2.25
CA ASN A 150 4.05 -8.79 -2.37
C ASN A 150 4.62 -8.75 -3.78
N LEU A 151 5.92 -8.57 -3.88
CA LEU A 151 6.61 -8.61 -5.16
C LEU A 151 7.18 -10.01 -5.41
N CYS A 152 6.83 -10.57 -6.56
CA CYS A 152 7.37 -11.84 -7.07
C CYS A 152 8.69 -11.62 -7.82
N GLN A 153 8.93 -10.39 -8.29
CA GLN A 153 10.12 -10.03 -9.08
C GLN A 153 10.83 -8.82 -8.46
N LYS A 154 12.16 -8.87 -8.44
CA LYS A 154 13.02 -7.82 -7.88
C LYS A 154 13.05 -6.54 -8.73
N ILE A 155 12.89 -6.67 -10.04
CA ILE A 155 12.96 -5.55 -11.00
C ILE A 155 11.75 -5.60 -11.92
N ILE A 156 11.09 -4.46 -12.08
CA ILE A 156 10.02 -4.26 -13.05
C ILE A 156 10.64 -3.58 -14.27
N HIS A 157 10.55 -4.25 -15.41
CA HIS A 157 11.19 -3.79 -16.65
C HIS A 157 10.39 -2.66 -17.30
N PRO A 158 11.03 -1.55 -17.70
CA PRO A 158 10.32 -0.39 -18.24
C PRO A 158 9.94 -0.53 -19.72
N ASP A 159 10.54 -1.47 -20.43
CA ASP A 159 10.37 -1.72 -21.87
C ASP A 159 9.36 -2.82 -22.20
N CYS A 160 8.66 -3.30 -21.19
CA CYS A 160 7.61 -4.32 -21.32
C CYS A 160 6.26 -3.77 -20.87
N ASP A 161 5.19 -4.10 -21.61
CA ASP A 161 3.84 -3.73 -21.23
C ASP A 161 3.41 -4.44 -19.93
N ILE A 162 2.64 -3.74 -19.11
CA ILE A 162 2.12 -4.23 -17.86
C ILE A 162 0.61 -4.39 -17.97
N LYS A 163 0.10 -5.53 -17.50
CA LYS A 163 -1.32 -5.79 -17.35
C LYS A 163 -1.66 -5.88 -15.87
N PHE A 164 -2.62 -5.08 -15.44
CA PHE A 164 -3.26 -5.22 -14.14
C PHE A 164 -4.57 -5.95 -14.30
N THR A 165 -4.85 -6.90 -13.44
CA THR A 165 -6.14 -7.58 -13.34
C THR A 165 -6.62 -7.54 -11.90
N GLY A 166 -7.93 -7.63 -11.69
CA GLY A 166 -8.46 -7.70 -10.33
C GLY A 166 -9.97 -7.75 -10.27
N ASN A 167 -10.45 -8.18 -9.12
CA ASN A 167 -11.87 -8.26 -8.80
C ASN A 167 -12.09 -8.15 -7.28
N VAL A 168 -13.34 -7.96 -6.87
CA VAL A 168 -13.75 -8.05 -5.47
C VAL A 168 -13.71 -9.52 -5.05
N SER A 169 -12.94 -9.83 -4.01
CA SER A 169 -12.72 -11.19 -3.49
C SER A 169 -13.53 -11.49 -2.23
N TRP A 170 -13.91 -10.45 -1.48
CA TRP A 170 -14.70 -10.57 -0.26
C TRP A 170 -15.50 -9.29 0.00
N VAL A 171 -16.67 -9.45 0.63
CA VAL A 171 -17.58 -8.35 0.96
C VAL A 171 -18.09 -8.48 2.38
N GLY A 172 -17.97 -7.42 3.16
CA GLY A 172 -18.67 -7.22 4.42
C GLY A 172 -19.99 -6.47 4.23
N LYS A 173 -20.46 -5.74 5.24
CA LYS A 173 -21.68 -4.91 5.10
C LYS A 173 -21.42 -3.63 4.32
N THR A 174 -20.27 -2.99 4.56
CA THR A 174 -19.91 -1.67 4.02
C THR A 174 -18.47 -1.63 3.49
N SER A 175 -17.79 -2.77 3.47
CA SER A 175 -16.40 -2.92 3.05
C SER A 175 -16.26 -4.03 2.01
N MET A 176 -15.27 -3.89 1.15
CA MET A 176 -14.93 -4.84 0.09
C MET A 176 -13.43 -5.09 0.11
N GLU A 177 -13.01 -6.34 0.02
CA GLU A 177 -11.63 -6.72 -0.25
C GLU A 177 -11.47 -6.89 -1.76
N VAL A 178 -10.42 -6.27 -2.31
CA VAL A 178 -10.09 -6.32 -3.73
C VAL A 178 -8.73 -7.00 -3.86
N ARG A 179 -8.68 -8.06 -4.65
CA ARG A 179 -7.43 -8.69 -5.06
C ARG A 179 -7.05 -8.20 -6.45
N MET A 180 -5.80 -7.80 -6.59
CA MET A 180 -5.23 -7.32 -7.83
C MET A 180 -3.92 -8.02 -8.12
N HIS A 181 -3.66 -8.29 -9.39
CA HIS A 181 -2.43 -8.88 -9.88
C HIS A 181 -1.81 -7.96 -10.93
N MET A 182 -0.52 -7.82 -10.88
CA MET A 182 0.25 -7.16 -11.91
C MET A 182 1.10 -8.19 -12.65
N LEU A 183 0.94 -8.23 -13.95
CA LEU A 183 1.66 -9.12 -14.85
C LEU A 183 2.47 -8.27 -15.83
N GLN A 184 3.64 -8.75 -16.23
CA GLN A 184 4.48 -8.10 -17.22
C GLN A 184 4.68 -9.01 -18.43
N GLN A 185 4.61 -8.43 -19.62
CA GLN A 185 4.76 -9.17 -20.86
C GLN A 185 6.24 -9.34 -21.21
N HIS A 186 6.67 -10.59 -21.39
CA HIS A 186 7.98 -10.97 -21.89
C HIS A 186 7.82 -11.98 -23.02
N ASP A 187 8.44 -11.74 -24.17
CA ASP A 187 8.43 -12.64 -25.33
C ASP A 187 7.03 -13.11 -25.78
N GLY A 188 6.01 -12.28 -25.54
CA GLY A 188 4.62 -12.58 -25.87
C GLY A 188 3.78 -13.15 -24.73
N ASP A 189 4.39 -13.64 -23.67
CA ASP A 189 3.72 -14.22 -22.52
C ASP A 189 3.70 -13.26 -21.31
N TYR A 190 2.68 -13.38 -20.46
CA TYR A 190 2.55 -12.62 -19.22
C TYR A 190 3.06 -13.40 -18.03
N SER A 191 4.01 -12.82 -17.30
CA SER A 191 4.54 -13.38 -16.03
C SER A 191 4.10 -12.53 -14.83
N PRO A 192 3.81 -13.17 -13.67
CA PRO A 192 3.40 -12.44 -12.47
C PRO A 192 4.57 -11.60 -11.91
N VAL A 193 4.25 -10.38 -11.48
CA VAL A 193 5.20 -9.42 -10.90
C VAL A 193 4.85 -9.09 -9.46
N LEU A 194 3.57 -8.85 -9.17
CA LEU A 194 3.11 -8.62 -7.80
C LEU A 194 1.64 -9.03 -7.62
N ASP A 195 1.31 -9.31 -6.38
CA ASP A 195 -0.05 -9.48 -5.88
C ASP A 195 -0.35 -8.40 -4.85
N ALA A 196 -1.55 -7.83 -4.90
CA ALA A 196 -1.99 -6.78 -4.00
C ALA A 196 -3.39 -7.05 -3.45
N THR A 197 -3.57 -6.84 -2.15
CA THR A 197 -4.86 -6.92 -1.48
C THR A 197 -5.18 -5.59 -0.81
N PHE A 198 -6.27 -4.97 -1.25
CA PHE A 198 -6.75 -3.69 -0.74
C PHE A 198 -8.12 -3.87 -0.10
N VAL A 199 -8.39 -3.10 0.95
CA VAL A 199 -9.73 -3.03 1.55
C VAL A 199 -10.30 -1.64 1.32
N MET A 200 -11.44 -1.63 0.64
CA MET A 200 -12.21 -0.43 0.33
C MET A 200 -13.43 -0.34 1.23
N VAL A 201 -13.84 0.86 1.56
CA VAL A 201 -15.07 1.12 2.31
C VAL A 201 -16.01 2.01 1.53
N ALA A 202 -17.28 1.66 1.53
CA ALA A 202 -18.34 2.47 0.94
C ALA A 202 -18.97 3.37 1.99
N ARG A 203 -19.17 4.61 1.62
CA ARG A 203 -19.78 5.65 2.44
C ARG A 203 -20.87 6.37 1.64
N ASP A 204 -21.64 7.17 2.33
CA ASP A 204 -22.68 8.02 1.75
C ASP A 204 -22.11 9.07 0.76
N PRO A 205 -22.96 9.76 -0.03
CA PRO A 205 -22.50 10.71 -1.04
C PRO A 205 -21.63 11.84 -0.48
N GLU A 206 -21.79 12.19 0.80
CA GLU A 206 -20.97 13.20 1.47
C GLU A 206 -19.71 12.63 2.16
N ASN A 207 -19.46 11.33 2.02
CA ASN A 207 -18.36 10.61 2.67
C ASN A 207 -18.33 10.76 4.20
N LYS A 208 -19.52 10.75 4.85
CA LYS A 208 -19.67 10.94 6.29
C LYS A 208 -20.05 9.65 7.04
N ARG A 209 -20.94 8.84 6.46
CA ARG A 209 -21.51 7.64 7.10
C ARG A 209 -21.24 6.41 6.24
N PRO A 210 -21.06 5.21 6.85
CA PRO A 210 -20.95 3.99 6.08
C PRO A 210 -22.23 3.71 5.28
N ALA A 211 -22.08 3.13 4.09
CA ALA A 211 -23.18 2.74 3.22
C ALA A 211 -23.06 1.25 2.83
N PHE A 212 -24.18 0.58 2.65
CA PHE A 212 -24.21 -0.82 2.30
C PHE A 212 -23.74 -1.06 0.85
N VAL A 213 -23.10 -2.21 0.64
CA VAL A 213 -22.61 -2.65 -0.67
C VAL A 213 -23.28 -3.97 -1.06
N ASN A 214 -23.29 -4.25 -2.36
CA ASN A 214 -23.87 -5.49 -2.89
C ASN A 214 -23.18 -6.72 -2.29
N PRO A 215 -23.91 -7.72 -1.82
CA PRO A 215 -23.34 -8.97 -1.34
C PRO A 215 -22.63 -9.71 -2.47
N LEU A 216 -21.58 -10.48 -2.13
CA LEU A 216 -20.82 -11.32 -3.05
C LEU A 216 -21.24 -12.78 -2.89
N ILE A 217 -21.49 -13.46 -4.01
CA ILE A 217 -21.81 -14.89 -4.04
C ILE A 217 -20.71 -15.59 -4.86
N PRO A 218 -19.93 -16.50 -4.25
CA PRO A 218 -19.03 -17.39 -4.96
C PRO A 218 -19.78 -18.37 -5.86
N GLU A 219 -19.26 -18.67 -7.06
CA GLU A 219 -19.88 -19.61 -8.02
C GLU A 219 -19.11 -20.95 -8.10
N SER A 220 -17.87 -21.02 -7.59
CA SER A 220 -17.06 -22.25 -7.63
C SER A 220 -16.41 -22.54 -6.27
N PRO A 221 -15.94 -23.78 -6.03
CA PRO A 221 -15.20 -24.13 -4.82
C PRO A 221 -13.94 -23.26 -4.62
N GLU A 222 -13.27 -22.88 -5.69
CA GLU A 222 -12.09 -22.00 -5.68
C GLU A 222 -12.48 -20.58 -5.19
N GLU A 223 -13.60 -20.06 -5.69
CA GLU A 223 -14.13 -18.76 -5.24
C GLU A 223 -14.60 -18.81 -3.79
N GLU A 224 -15.17 -19.94 -3.34
CA GLU A 224 -15.54 -20.13 -1.92
C GLU A 224 -14.30 -20.08 -1.01
N GLU A 225 -13.20 -20.70 -1.42
CA GLU A 225 -11.95 -20.67 -0.67
C GLU A 225 -11.37 -19.24 -0.63
N ILE A 226 -11.38 -18.51 -1.75
CA ILE A 226 -10.98 -17.11 -1.82
C ILE A 226 -11.83 -16.25 -0.88
N PHE A 227 -13.15 -16.46 -0.87
CA PHE A 227 -14.06 -15.72 0.01
C PHE A 227 -13.80 -16.03 1.50
N LYS A 228 -13.57 -17.30 1.85
CA LYS A 228 -13.19 -17.71 3.23
C LYS A 228 -11.87 -17.08 3.65
N GLN A 229 -10.89 -17.02 2.73
CA GLN A 229 -9.61 -16.35 3.00
C GLN A 229 -9.80 -14.87 3.31
N GLY A 230 -10.71 -14.17 2.63
CA GLY A 230 -11.07 -12.78 2.92
C GLY A 230 -11.64 -12.59 4.35
N GLU A 231 -12.47 -13.51 4.83
CA GLU A 231 -12.94 -13.48 6.22
C GLU A 231 -11.82 -13.74 7.23
N LEU A 232 -10.90 -14.68 6.93
CA LEU A 232 -9.71 -14.92 7.75
C LEU A 232 -8.77 -13.70 7.77
N ASN A 233 -8.58 -13.03 6.64
CA ASN A 233 -7.79 -11.80 6.57
C ASN A 233 -8.37 -10.72 7.48
N LYS A 234 -9.69 -10.55 7.49
CA LYS A 234 -10.36 -9.62 8.39
C LYS A 234 -10.10 -9.95 9.86
N LEU A 235 -10.18 -11.23 10.25
CA LEU A 235 -9.90 -11.66 11.62
C LEU A 235 -8.44 -11.41 12.00
N LYS A 236 -7.49 -11.72 11.13
CA LYS A 236 -6.05 -11.43 11.34
C LYS A 236 -5.80 -9.94 11.55
N ARG A 237 -6.43 -9.06 10.74
CA ARG A 237 -6.31 -7.60 10.91
C ARG A 237 -6.81 -7.13 12.29
N ILE A 238 -7.92 -7.68 12.77
CA ILE A 238 -8.44 -7.37 14.11
C ILE A 238 -7.46 -7.83 15.18
N GLU A 239 -6.95 -9.05 15.08
CA GLU A 239 -5.97 -9.62 16.00
C GLU A 239 -4.68 -8.77 16.03
N PHE A 240 -4.12 -8.45 14.88
CA PHE A 240 -2.92 -7.61 14.76
C PHE A 240 -3.13 -6.22 15.38
N SER A 241 -4.26 -5.58 15.10
CA SER A 241 -4.62 -4.29 15.69
C SER A 241 -4.80 -4.34 17.21
N THR A 242 -5.28 -5.44 17.77
CA THR A 242 -5.43 -5.61 19.23
C THR A 242 -4.10 -5.90 19.91
N ALA A 243 -3.19 -6.61 19.23
CA ALA A 243 -1.84 -6.94 19.74
C ALA A 243 -0.83 -5.80 19.58
N SER A 244 -1.23 -4.64 19.03
CA SER A 244 -0.36 -3.49 18.83
C SER A 244 0.38 -3.08 20.11
N LEU A 245 1.70 -2.78 20.00
CA LEU A 245 2.53 -2.29 21.08
C LEU A 245 2.11 -0.92 21.65
N LEU A 246 1.20 -0.23 20.98
CA LEU A 246 0.53 0.96 21.52
C LEU A 246 -0.58 0.63 22.52
N LYS A 247 -1.07 -0.62 22.52
CA LYS A 247 -2.19 -1.07 23.36
C LYS A 247 -1.76 -2.10 24.40
N MET A 248 -0.79 -2.94 24.04
CA MET A 248 -0.33 -4.06 24.85
C MET A 248 1.18 -4.00 25.09
N ALA A 249 1.61 -4.39 26.27
CA ALA A 249 3.04 -4.53 26.57
C ALA A 249 3.67 -5.65 25.73
N PRO A 250 4.99 -5.58 25.49
CA PRO A 250 5.72 -6.63 24.79
C PRO A 250 5.56 -8.00 25.48
N THR A 251 5.57 -9.06 24.68
CA THR A 251 5.58 -10.45 25.18
C THR A 251 6.82 -10.73 26.02
N ALA A 252 6.85 -11.88 26.72
CA ALA A 252 8.03 -12.27 27.49
C ALA A 252 9.28 -12.42 26.62
N GLU A 253 9.12 -12.99 25.41
CA GLU A 253 10.22 -13.13 24.44
C GLU A 253 10.71 -11.78 23.93
N GLU A 254 9.81 -10.87 23.59
CA GLU A 254 10.13 -9.53 23.13
C GLU A 254 10.83 -8.70 24.22
N ARG A 255 10.42 -8.84 25.50
CA ARG A 255 11.11 -8.20 26.61
C ARG A 255 12.54 -8.68 26.76
N ASN A 256 12.79 -9.99 26.56
CA ASN A 256 14.15 -10.54 26.59
C ASN A 256 14.99 -9.96 25.44
N ILE A 257 14.45 -9.86 24.21
CA ILE A 257 15.15 -9.23 23.09
C ILE A 257 15.57 -7.79 23.42
N VAL A 258 14.65 -6.99 23.98
CA VAL A 258 14.95 -5.59 24.35
C VAL A 258 16.00 -5.54 25.46
N HIS A 259 15.93 -6.46 26.43
CA HIS A 259 16.91 -6.55 27.53
C HIS A 259 18.30 -6.94 27.01
N ASP A 260 18.40 -7.92 26.12
CA ASP A 260 19.67 -8.34 25.53
C ASP A 260 20.31 -7.21 24.71
N ILE A 261 19.51 -6.48 23.91
CA ILE A 261 19.97 -5.30 23.19
C ILE A 261 20.49 -4.24 24.19
N PHE A 262 19.76 -4.00 25.28
CA PHE A 262 20.19 -3.08 26.32
C PHE A 262 21.54 -3.49 26.91
N LEU A 263 21.72 -4.75 27.30
CA LEU A 263 22.99 -5.26 27.86
C LEU A 263 24.14 -5.10 26.86
N ASN A 264 23.94 -5.40 25.61
CA ASN A 264 24.94 -5.27 24.55
C ASN A 264 25.40 -3.83 24.27
N THR A 265 24.63 -2.85 24.75
CA THR A 265 24.95 -1.42 24.60
C THR A 265 25.51 -0.80 25.88
N LEU A 266 25.68 -1.54 26.97
CA LEU A 266 26.32 -1.04 28.19
C LEU A 266 27.84 -0.99 28.01
N ASP A 267 28.47 0.04 28.58
CA ASP A 267 29.92 0.05 28.71
C ASP A 267 30.34 -0.80 29.94
N PRO A 268 30.99 -1.96 29.72
CA PRO A 268 31.33 -2.87 30.81
C PRO A 268 32.31 -2.26 31.83
N ARG A 269 32.96 -1.14 31.46
CA ARG A 269 33.93 -0.46 32.37
C ARG A 269 33.26 0.46 33.39
N THR A 270 32.05 0.93 33.11
CA THR A 270 31.41 1.95 33.96
C THR A 270 30.26 1.43 34.81
N VAL A 271 29.73 0.24 34.55
CA VAL A 271 28.54 -0.33 35.21
C VAL A 271 27.42 0.70 35.39
N SER A 272 27.29 1.61 34.44
CA SER A 272 26.31 2.70 34.44
C SER A 272 25.18 2.47 33.46
N PHE A 273 23.94 2.47 33.93
CA PHE A 273 22.77 2.41 33.06
C PHE A 273 22.60 3.65 32.17
N ARG A 274 23.32 4.74 32.42
CA ARG A 274 23.28 5.97 31.64
C ARG A 274 24.29 5.98 30.48
N SER A 275 25.40 5.24 30.62
CA SER A 275 26.44 5.19 29.60
C SER A 275 26.16 4.07 28.62
N ARG A 276 25.74 4.45 27.43
CA ARG A 276 25.43 3.53 26.35
C ARG A 276 26.51 3.63 25.26
N LYS A 277 26.99 2.50 24.83
CA LYS A 277 28.00 2.38 23.76
C LYS A 277 27.39 1.70 22.54
N LEU A 278 27.56 2.33 21.39
CA LEU A 278 27.12 1.75 20.13
C LEU A 278 27.94 0.50 19.79
N PRO A 279 27.31 -0.67 19.55
CA PRO A 279 28.02 -1.86 19.11
C PRO A 279 28.71 -1.65 17.74
N PRO A 280 29.77 -2.42 17.43
CA PRO A 280 30.39 -2.38 16.10
C PRO A 280 29.36 -2.66 15.00
N ASN A 281 29.56 -2.04 13.82
CA ASN A 281 28.68 -2.17 12.66
C ASN A 281 27.19 -1.94 13.00
N SER A 282 26.91 -0.92 13.80
CA SER A 282 25.55 -0.56 14.23
C SER A 282 25.30 0.94 14.09
N VAL A 283 24.02 1.32 14.04
CA VAL A 283 23.55 2.71 13.99
C VAL A 283 22.40 2.86 15.00
N TRP A 284 22.37 3.97 15.72
CA TRP A 284 21.24 4.26 16.60
C TRP A 284 19.96 4.52 15.79
N ILE A 285 18.81 4.05 16.27
CA ILE A 285 17.53 4.31 15.63
C ILE A 285 17.31 5.81 15.40
N GLU A 286 17.67 6.66 16.38
CA GLU A 286 17.50 8.11 16.29
C GLU A 286 18.25 8.75 15.11
N ASP A 287 19.35 8.13 14.65
CA ASP A 287 20.17 8.61 13.51
C ASP A 287 19.76 8.01 12.17
N ALA A 288 18.93 6.96 12.17
CA ALA A 288 18.51 6.22 10.98
C ALA A 288 17.15 6.70 10.44
N LYS A 289 17.05 8.00 10.10
CA LYS A 289 15.78 8.61 9.67
C LYS A 289 15.98 9.72 8.65
N LEU A 290 14.99 9.88 7.77
CA LEU A 290 14.82 11.05 6.91
C LEU A 290 13.43 11.66 7.09
N LYS A 291 13.31 12.96 6.83
CA LYS A 291 12.04 13.69 6.88
C LYS A 291 11.77 14.40 5.56
N GLY A 292 10.50 14.52 5.22
CA GLY A 292 10.02 15.24 4.06
C GLY A 292 8.80 16.10 4.40
N LEU A 293 8.58 17.15 3.61
CA LEU A 293 7.40 18.00 3.65
C LEU A 293 6.78 18.06 2.27
N GLU A 294 5.48 17.87 2.20
CA GLU A 294 4.68 18.03 0.98
C GLU A 294 3.57 19.06 1.22
N ILE A 295 3.38 19.93 0.25
CA ILE A 295 2.20 20.81 0.19
C ILE A 295 1.15 20.10 -0.65
N CYS A 296 -0.01 19.85 -0.07
CA CYS A 296 -1.08 19.10 -0.72
C CYS A 296 -1.87 19.97 -1.70
N HIS A 297 -1.45 20.00 -2.96
CA HIS A 297 -2.09 20.81 -4.00
C HIS A 297 -3.38 20.18 -4.55
N PRO A 298 -4.29 20.98 -5.16
CA PRO A 298 -5.53 20.48 -5.78
C PRO A 298 -5.33 19.45 -6.88
N GLU A 299 -4.18 19.43 -7.55
CA GLU A 299 -3.82 18.45 -8.59
C GLU A 299 -3.89 17.01 -8.05
N GLU A 300 -3.48 16.82 -6.79
CA GLU A 300 -3.37 15.51 -6.15
C GLU A 300 -4.67 15.09 -5.41
N ARG A 301 -5.78 15.75 -5.72
CA ARG A 301 -7.07 15.40 -5.13
C ARG A 301 -7.70 14.16 -5.76
N ASN A 302 -8.42 13.43 -4.94
CA ASN A 302 -9.32 12.39 -5.39
C ASN A 302 -10.66 12.97 -5.88
N ILE A 303 -11.58 12.09 -6.29
CA ILE A 303 -12.92 12.44 -6.75
C ILE A 303 -13.81 13.09 -5.67
N PHE A 304 -13.40 13.10 -4.41
CA PHE A 304 -14.09 13.71 -3.26
C PHE A 304 -13.37 14.95 -2.72
N ASN A 305 -12.47 15.54 -3.50
CA ASN A 305 -11.68 16.74 -3.16
C ASN A 305 -10.80 16.60 -1.90
N ARG A 306 -10.31 15.39 -1.64
CA ARG A 306 -9.29 15.10 -0.65
C ARG A 306 -8.06 14.57 -1.34
N ILE A 307 -6.94 14.58 -0.65
CA ILE A 307 -5.71 14.04 -1.23
C ILE A 307 -5.89 12.54 -1.48
N PHE A 308 -5.50 12.14 -2.66
CA PHE A 308 -5.63 10.78 -3.17
C PHE A 308 -4.73 9.80 -2.39
N GLY A 309 -5.26 8.63 -2.02
CA GLY A 309 -4.52 7.64 -1.23
C GLY A 309 -3.25 7.15 -1.94
N GLY A 310 -3.33 6.92 -3.24
CA GLY A 310 -2.18 6.54 -4.05
C GLY A 310 -1.05 7.57 -4.04
N PHE A 311 -1.37 8.88 -4.03
CA PHE A 311 -0.36 9.93 -3.87
C PHE A 311 0.37 9.82 -2.52
N LEU A 312 -0.39 9.61 -1.43
CA LEU A 312 0.20 9.44 -0.10
C LEU A 312 1.13 8.22 -0.06
N MET A 313 0.71 7.10 -0.65
CA MET A 313 1.51 5.89 -0.77
C MET A 313 2.79 6.14 -1.58
N ARG A 314 2.69 6.83 -2.73
CA ARG A 314 3.85 7.18 -3.55
C ARG A 314 4.86 7.99 -2.77
N LYS A 315 4.43 9.05 -2.09
CA LYS A 315 5.32 9.94 -1.33
C LYS A 315 5.97 9.23 -0.15
N ALA A 316 5.20 8.41 0.57
CA ALA A 316 5.72 7.60 1.65
C ALA A 316 6.74 6.56 1.15
N PHE A 317 6.45 5.91 0.02
CA PHE A 317 7.37 4.96 -0.61
C PHE A 317 8.67 5.64 -1.06
N GLU A 318 8.59 6.78 -1.74
CA GLU A 318 9.76 7.53 -2.21
C GLU A 318 10.67 7.96 -1.03
N LEU A 319 10.08 8.41 0.09
CA LEU A 319 10.84 8.70 1.32
C LEU A 319 11.41 7.44 1.96
N GLY A 320 10.64 6.34 2.04
CA GLY A 320 11.10 5.06 2.54
C GLY A 320 12.27 4.52 1.74
N TRP A 321 12.19 4.58 0.41
CA TRP A 321 13.27 4.19 -0.49
C TRP A 321 14.53 5.05 -0.28
N ALA A 322 14.37 6.37 -0.17
CA ALA A 322 15.50 7.29 0.09
C ALA A 322 16.14 7.01 1.47
N THR A 323 15.32 6.69 2.48
CA THR A 323 15.79 6.31 3.81
C THR A 323 16.60 5.01 3.76
N ALA A 324 16.10 3.99 3.03
CA ALA A 324 16.82 2.72 2.85
C ALA A 324 18.13 2.91 2.10
N CYS A 325 18.13 3.72 1.02
CA CYS A 325 19.31 4.04 0.22
C CYS A 325 20.39 4.75 1.06
N SER A 326 19.99 5.76 1.82
CA SER A 326 20.88 6.52 2.70
C SER A 326 21.47 5.67 3.82
N TYR A 327 20.68 4.76 4.38
CA TYR A 327 21.10 3.87 5.46
C TYR A 327 22.02 2.75 4.98
N GLY A 328 21.64 2.06 3.89
CA GLY A 328 22.37 0.90 3.37
C GLY A 328 23.55 1.26 2.45
N GLY A 329 23.67 2.53 2.02
CA GLY A 329 24.76 2.99 1.13
C GLY A 329 24.74 2.35 -0.27
N SER A 330 23.67 1.65 -0.65
CA SER A 330 23.50 1.00 -1.95
C SER A 330 22.03 1.04 -2.38
N ARG A 331 21.75 0.62 -3.63
CA ARG A 331 20.39 0.58 -4.16
C ARG A 331 19.52 -0.42 -3.39
N PRO A 332 18.42 0.03 -2.75
CA PRO A 332 17.46 -0.89 -2.15
C PRO A 332 16.41 -1.34 -3.19
N PHE A 333 15.93 -2.58 -3.04
CA PHE A 333 14.80 -3.13 -3.79
C PHE A 333 13.66 -3.40 -2.83
N ILE A 334 12.43 -3.06 -3.24
CA ILE A 334 11.25 -3.35 -2.44
C ILE A 334 10.94 -4.86 -2.46
N VAL A 335 10.60 -5.39 -1.31
CA VAL A 335 10.18 -6.79 -1.11
C VAL A 335 8.69 -6.86 -0.84
N SER A 336 8.22 -6.03 0.10
CA SER A 336 6.81 -5.99 0.48
C SER A 336 6.40 -4.59 0.96
N VAL A 337 5.16 -4.26 0.72
CA VAL A 337 4.43 -3.17 1.36
C VAL A 337 3.36 -3.80 2.24
N ASP A 338 3.29 -3.42 3.50
CA ASP A 338 2.47 -4.08 4.50
C ASP A 338 1.70 -3.07 5.36
N ASP A 339 0.47 -3.44 5.74
CA ASP A 339 -0.40 -2.79 6.73
C ASP A 339 -0.47 -1.25 6.64
N ILE A 340 -0.84 -0.73 5.47
CA ILE A 340 -1.10 0.70 5.33
C ILE A 340 -2.53 1.00 5.77
N MET A 341 -2.68 1.67 6.90
CA MET A 341 -3.99 2.10 7.41
C MET A 341 -4.23 3.58 7.13
N PHE A 342 -5.33 3.90 6.46
CA PHE A 342 -5.78 5.28 6.23
C PHE A 342 -6.67 5.73 7.39
N GLN A 343 -6.07 6.34 8.42
CA GLN A 343 -6.76 6.71 9.67
C GLN A 343 -7.60 7.99 9.53
N LYS A 344 -7.03 8.98 8.86
CA LYS A 344 -7.67 10.30 8.65
C LYS A 344 -7.44 10.79 7.24
N PRO A 345 -8.44 11.44 6.62
CA PRO A 345 -8.26 12.06 5.32
C PRO A 345 -7.29 13.24 5.41
N VAL A 346 -6.56 13.46 4.32
CA VAL A 346 -5.70 14.64 4.13
C VAL A 346 -6.45 15.62 3.22
N GLU A 347 -6.65 16.82 3.70
CA GLU A 347 -7.38 17.86 2.95
C GLU A 347 -6.43 18.59 1.98
N VAL A 348 -6.99 19.10 0.89
CA VAL A 348 -6.25 19.99 -0.03
C VAL A 348 -5.79 21.25 0.72
N GLY A 349 -4.54 21.64 0.52
CA GLY A 349 -3.91 22.76 1.22
C GLY A 349 -3.20 22.38 2.52
N SER A 350 -3.27 21.11 2.94
CA SER A 350 -2.54 20.63 4.13
C SER A 350 -1.04 20.67 3.93
N LEU A 351 -0.30 20.91 5.03
CA LEU A 351 1.12 20.65 5.13
C LEU A 351 1.31 19.22 5.64
N LEU A 352 1.78 18.35 4.77
CA LEU A 352 1.99 16.92 5.06
C LEU A 352 3.45 16.68 5.43
N LEU A 353 3.68 16.27 6.66
CA LEU A 353 4.99 15.88 7.16
C LEU A 353 5.14 14.37 7.08
N LEU A 354 6.23 13.91 6.52
CA LEU A 354 6.60 12.51 6.40
C LEU A 354 7.89 12.24 7.16
N SER A 355 7.94 11.17 7.94
CA SER A 355 9.13 10.73 8.68
C SER A 355 9.42 9.27 8.37
N GLY A 356 10.46 9.00 7.59
CA GLY A 356 10.97 7.67 7.30
C GLY A 356 11.97 7.25 8.35
N GLN A 357 11.72 6.12 9.01
CA GLN A 357 12.53 5.59 10.11
C GLN A 357 12.90 4.13 9.85
N VAL A 358 14.21 3.83 9.84
CA VAL A 358 14.65 2.43 9.90
C VAL A 358 14.33 1.90 11.30
N CYS A 359 13.47 0.90 11.39
CA CYS A 359 13.02 0.36 12.67
C CYS A 359 13.59 -1.03 12.97
N TYR A 360 13.91 -1.83 11.94
CA TYR A 360 14.54 -3.14 12.10
C TYR A 360 15.45 -3.47 10.92
N THR A 361 16.53 -4.19 11.17
CA THR A 361 17.45 -4.69 10.13
C THR A 361 17.87 -6.11 10.43
N GLU A 362 17.99 -6.93 9.37
CA GLU A 362 18.52 -8.29 9.45
C GLU A 362 19.30 -8.61 8.18
N LYS A 363 20.62 -8.85 8.31
CA LYS A 363 21.54 -9.04 7.19
C LYS A 363 21.48 -7.86 6.20
N ASN A 364 20.92 -8.09 5.02
CA ASN A 364 20.73 -7.07 3.99
C ASN A 364 19.28 -6.57 3.88
N TYR A 365 18.39 -6.97 4.80
CA TYR A 365 17.01 -6.49 4.87
C TYR A 365 16.90 -5.26 5.76
N ILE A 366 16.08 -4.31 5.32
CA ILE A 366 15.81 -3.05 5.99
C ILE A 366 14.29 -2.88 6.12
N GLN A 367 13.80 -2.87 7.35
CA GLN A 367 12.40 -2.57 7.64
C GLN A 367 12.25 -1.09 7.95
N ILE A 368 11.41 -0.40 7.19
CA ILE A 368 11.17 1.03 7.32
C ILE A 368 9.71 1.29 7.66
N ARG A 369 9.53 2.14 8.65
CA ARG A 369 8.24 2.72 9.00
C ARG A 369 8.21 4.17 8.56
N VAL A 370 7.24 4.54 7.71
CA VAL A 370 7.02 5.95 7.37
C VAL A 370 5.77 6.43 8.10
N HIS A 371 5.96 7.43 8.94
CA HIS A 371 4.88 8.11 9.65
C HIS A 371 4.48 9.36 8.90
N SER A 372 3.18 9.50 8.64
CA SER A 372 2.59 10.64 7.95
C SER A 372 1.67 11.41 8.90
N GLU A 373 1.85 12.71 8.96
CA GLU A 373 1.03 13.60 9.78
C GLU A 373 0.74 14.92 9.04
N VAL A 374 -0.43 15.49 9.31
CA VAL A 374 -0.79 16.83 8.87
C VAL A 374 -0.44 17.82 9.97
N TYR A 375 0.28 18.87 9.61
CA TYR A 375 0.57 20.00 10.45
C TYR A 375 -0.41 21.15 10.18
N ASN A 376 -1.09 21.60 11.21
CA ASN A 376 -1.93 22.79 11.16
C ASN A 376 -1.11 24.01 11.61
N ALA A 377 -0.76 24.88 10.68
CA ALA A 377 0.08 26.05 10.96
C ALA A 377 -0.56 27.07 11.93
N ASN A 378 -1.91 27.10 12.01
CA ASN A 378 -2.63 28.03 12.87
C ASN A 378 -2.67 27.56 14.34
N THR A 379 -2.98 26.26 14.55
CA THR A 379 -3.07 25.67 15.91
C THR A 379 -1.74 25.08 16.37
N LYS A 380 -0.77 24.91 15.46
CA LYS A 380 0.50 24.20 15.68
C LYS A 380 0.33 22.72 16.10
N GLU A 381 -0.83 22.16 15.82
CA GLU A 381 -1.13 20.77 16.14
C GLU A 381 -0.70 19.83 15.00
N HIS A 382 -0.32 18.63 15.39
CA HIS A 382 0.02 17.54 14.50
C HIS A 382 -1.03 16.44 14.62
N HIS A 383 -1.50 15.93 13.49
CA HIS A 383 -2.46 14.84 13.44
C HIS A 383 -1.92 13.72 12.55
N THR A 384 -1.67 12.55 13.12
CA THR A 384 -1.32 11.36 12.35
C THR A 384 -2.42 11.02 11.37
N THR A 385 -2.05 10.82 10.11
CA THR A 385 -2.95 10.43 9.03
C THR A 385 -2.74 9.00 8.59
N ASN A 386 -1.46 8.58 8.47
CA ASN A 386 -1.10 7.27 7.96
C ASN A 386 0.19 6.76 8.61
N ILE A 387 0.31 5.43 8.62
CA ILE A 387 1.55 4.72 8.90
C ILE A 387 1.76 3.73 7.76
N PHE A 388 2.98 3.65 7.25
CA PHE A 388 3.35 2.78 6.15
C PHE A 388 4.52 1.90 6.60
N HIS A 389 4.48 0.63 6.25
CA HIS A 389 5.55 -0.33 6.51
C HIS A 389 6.10 -0.85 5.18
N PHE A 390 7.41 -0.75 5.02
CA PHE A 390 8.11 -1.17 3.82
C PHE A 390 9.27 -2.09 4.19
N THR A 391 9.34 -3.25 3.55
CA THR A 391 10.49 -4.15 3.64
C THR A 391 11.33 -4.00 2.39
N PHE A 392 12.57 -3.56 2.55
CA PHE A 392 13.54 -3.46 1.46
C PHE A 392 14.65 -4.51 1.62
N ILE A 393 15.27 -4.87 0.50
CA ILE A 393 16.50 -5.64 0.46
C ILE A 393 17.60 -4.80 -0.20
N SER A 394 18.75 -4.70 0.44
CA SER A 394 19.94 -4.02 -0.07
C SER A 394 20.81 -5.01 -0.85
N GLU A 395 21.72 -4.51 -1.70
CA GLU A 395 22.69 -5.35 -2.43
C GLU A 395 23.74 -5.96 -1.48
N ASN A 396 24.08 -5.22 -0.43
CA ASN A 396 25.05 -5.61 0.59
C ASN A 396 24.41 -5.73 1.98
N GLU A 397 25.10 -6.41 2.88
CA GLU A 397 24.73 -6.39 4.29
C GLU A 397 24.76 -4.95 4.85
N VAL A 398 23.79 -4.64 5.67
CA VAL A 398 23.63 -3.30 6.27
C VAL A 398 23.98 -3.32 7.76
N PRO A 399 24.37 -2.18 8.34
CA PRO A 399 24.56 -2.07 9.78
C PRO A 399 23.31 -2.47 10.54
N GLN A 400 23.47 -2.95 11.76
CA GLN A 400 22.33 -3.22 12.64
C GLN A 400 21.77 -1.91 13.21
N VAL A 401 20.45 -1.74 13.14
CA VAL A 401 19.80 -0.63 13.84
C VAL A 401 19.58 -1.00 15.30
N VAL A 402 19.90 -0.09 16.23
CA VAL A 402 19.89 -0.36 17.68
C VAL A 402 19.08 0.71 18.39
N PRO A 403 18.07 0.32 19.21
CA PRO A 403 17.29 1.25 20.02
C PRO A 403 18.06 1.70 21.26
N LYS A 404 17.88 2.97 21.62
CA LYS A 404 18.48 3.59 22.81
C LYS A 404 17.47 3.81 23.93
N THR A 405 16.24 4.11 23.58
CA THR A 405 15.14 4.41 24.50
C THR A 405 14.07 3.31 24.47
N TYR A 406 13.18 3.32 25.46
CA TYR A 406 12.03 2.41 25.48
C TYR A 406 11.13 2.60 24.26
N GLY A 407 10.86 3.86 23.86
CA GLY A 407 10.05 4.15 22.66
C GLY A 407 10.68 3.62 21.39
N GLU A 408 11.99 3.74 21.22
CA GLU A 408 12.73 3.15 20.09
C GLU A 408 12.73 1.62 20.15
N SER A 409 12.76 1.04 21.36
CA SER A 409 12.62 -0.41 21.51
C SER A 409 11.25 -0.89 21.02
N MET A 410 10.19 -0.10 21.25
CA MET A 410 8.85 -0.43 20.70
C MET A 410 8.83 -0.31 19.17
N LEU A 411 9.47 0.70 18.59
CA LEU A 411 9.63 0.81 17.13
C LEU A 411 10.42 -0.38 16.54
N TYR A 412 11.47 -0.81 17.23
CA TYR A 412 12.26 -1.97 16.84
C TYR A 412 11.44 -3.26 16.85
N LEU A 413 10.69 -3.50 17.93
CA LEU A 413 9.82 -4.68 18.04
C LEU A 413 8.69 -4.66 17.00
N ASP A 414 8.08 -3.50 16.78
CA ASP A 414 7.06 -3.30 15.75
C ASP A 414 7.61 -3.66 14.36
N GLY A 415 8.77 -3.10 14.01
CA GLY A 415 9.48 -3.42 12.78
C GLY A 415 9.84 -4.90 12.66
N LYS A 416 10.27 -5.54 13.75
CA LYS A 416 10.57 -6.97 13.77
C LYS A 416 9.31 -7.82 13.53
N ARG A 417 8.16 -7.44 14.09
CA ARG A 417 6.88 -8.14 13.88
C ARG A 417 6.48 -8.10 12.40
N HIS A 418 6.51 -6.91 11.78
CA HIS A 418 6.23 -6.74 10.34
C HIS A 418 7.20 -7.55 9.49
N PHE A 419 8.49 -7.42 9.72
CA PHE A 419 9.51 -8.20 9.00
C PHE A 419 9.28 -9.70 9.10
N THR A 420 9.02 -10.20 10.33
CA THR A 420 8.78 -11.64 10.57
C THR A 420 7.51 -12.13 9.86
N ALA A 421 6.46 -11.30 9.82
CA ALA A 421 5.23 -11.62 9.08
C ALA A 421 5.49 -11.75 7.58
N VAL A 422 6.21 -10.79 6.99
CA VAL A 422 6.59 -10.81 5.58
C VAL A 422 7.44 -12.03 5.25
N MET A 423 8.46 -12.34 6.06
CA MET A 423 9.38 -13.45 5.80
C MET A 423 8.77 -14.85 5.97
N LYS A 424 7.63 -14.98 6.67
CA LYS A 424 6.89 -16.26 6.75
C LYS A 424 6.09 -16.59 5.49
N GLU A 425 5.88 -15.61 4.63
CA GLU A 425 5.00 -15.74 3.48
C GLU A 425 5.76 -15.74 2.14
N ILE A 426 7.07 -15.38 2.17
CA ILE A 426 8.04 -15.55 1.07
C ILE A 426 8.76 -16.89 1.21
#